data_41f32c6347e38b72b5323dd53462cc62
#
_entry.id   41f32c6347e38b72b5323dd53462cc62
#
_cell.length_a   1.000
_cell.length_b   1.000
_cell.length_c   1.000
_cell.angle_alpha   90.00
_cell.angle_beta   90.00
_cell.angle_gamma   90.00
#
_symmetry.space_group_name_H-M   'P 1'
#
loop_
_entity.id
_entity.type
_entity.pdbx_description
1 polymer ?
#
loop_
_entity_poly.entity_id
_entity_poly.type
_entity_poly.pdbx_seq_one_letter_code
_entity_poly.pdbx_strand_id
1 'polypeptide(L)'
;MDGAVADKGAAAGRQPAGGALDRYFMISERGSNVRQEVLAGLTTFLAMVYSVIVVPSMLGKAGFPPGAVFVATCLVAGSGSLLMGLWAKLPMAIGCAISLTAFTAFSLVLGQQISIPVALGAVFLMGVLFTAISVTGVRSWILDNLPMGIAHGTGIGIGLFLLLIAANGVGLVIKNPLEGLPVALGAFTSMPVIMSLIGLAVIVGLEKLKVPGGILLVIIAISIFGLIFDPAVKYQGLFAMPSLADEQGKSLIFSLDIMGALSPLVLPSVLALVMTAVFDATGTIRAVAGQANLLDKDGHIINSGKALSADSISSIFSGLVGAAPAAVYIESAAGTAAGGKTGLTATVVGVLFLLMLFLSPLSYLVPAYATAPALMYVGLLMLSNVARLDFDDFVGAMSGLLCAVFIVLTCNIVTGIMLGFSALVIGRICSKEWRKLNVGTVIIALALVLFYAGGWAI
;
A
#
# COMPACT_ATOMS: atom_id res chain seq x y z
N MET A 1 -52.97 -12.76 50.66
CA MET A 1 -52.91 -13.71 49.51
C MET A 1 -51.75 -13.34 48.69
N ASP A 2 -50.68 -14.09 48.93
CA ASP A 2 -49.38 -13.90 48.38
C ASP A 2 -49.30 -14.31 46.89
N GLY A 3 -48.80 -13.43 46.05
CA GLY A 3 -48.48 -13.71 44.67
C GLY A 3 -46.94 -13.61 44.44
N ALA A 4 -46.25 -14.74 44.57
CA ALA A 4 -44.83 -14.84 44.36
C ALA A 4 -44.46 -14.47 42.91
N VAL A 5 -43.70 -13.40 42.75
CA VAL A 5 -43.01 -13.07 41.49
C VAL A 5 -41.81 -13.99 41.37
N ALA A 6 -41.90 -14.96 40.48
CA ALA A 6 -40.79 -15.84 40.14
C ALA A 6 -39.71 -15.04 39.38
N ASP A 7 -38.59 -14.84 40.02
CA ASP A 7 -37.34 -14.36 39.45
C ASP A 7 -36.83 -15.38 38.42
N LYS A 8 -37.05 -15.12 37.14
CA LYS A 8 -36.42 -15.83 36.05
C LYS A 8 -35.04 -15.23 35.85
N GLY A 9 -34.11 -15.60 36.72
CA GLY A 9 -32.70 -15.40 36.49
C GLY A 9 -32.29 -16.04 35.14
N ALA A 10 -32.05 -15.18 34.16
CA ALA A 10 -31.49 -15.59 32.88
C ALA A 10 -30.16 -16.31 33.12
N ALA A 11 -30.18 -17.63 33.00
CA ALA A 11 -29.00 -18.44 32.90
C ALA A 11 -28.24 -17.98 31.65
N ALA A 12 -27.27 -17.07 31.82
CA ALA A 12 -26.26 -16.79 30.84
C ALA A 12 -25.54 -18.10 30.55
N GLY A 13 -25.87 -18.74 29.43
CA GLY A 13 -25.24 -19.95 28.98
C GLY A 13 -23.75 -19.74 28.92
N ARG A 14 -23.01 -20.39 29.82
CA ARG A 14 -21.56 -20.56 29.72
C ARG A 14 -21.32 -21.27 28.40
N GLN A 15 -20.87 -20.52 27.38
CA GLN A 15 -20.30 -21.13 26.16
C GLN A 15 -19.16 -22.06 26.59
N PRO A 16 -19.02 -23.26 25.99
CA PRO A 16 -17.95 -24.17 26.33
C PRO A 16 -16.63 -23.45 26.20
N ALA A 17 -15.75 -23.65 27.17
CA ALA A 17 -14.43 -23.03 27.21
C ALA A 17 -13.72 -23.32 25.89
N GLY A 18 -13.61 -22.33 25.03
CA GLY A 18 -12.93 -22.42 23.75
C GLY A 18 -11.51 -22.91 23.91
N GLY A 19 -10.97 -23.61 22.91
CA GLY A 19 -9.59 -24.08 22.93
C GLY A 19 -8.58 -22.95 23.11
N ALA A 20 -7.29 -23.28 23.23
CA ALA A 20 -6.22 -22.30 23.43
C ALA A 20 -6.21 -21.17 22.39
N LEU A 21 -6.53 -21.49 21.12
CA LEU A 21 -6.64 -20.51 20.03
C LEU A 21 -7.79 -19.53 20.26
N ASP A 22 -8.95 -20.02 20.71
CA ASP A 22 -10.11 -19.18 20.99
C ASP A 22 -9.82 -18.15 22.10
N ARG A 23 -9.21 -18.61 23.18
CA ARG A 23 -8.80 -17.73 24.30
C ARG A 23 -7.74 -16.71 23.88
N TYR A 24 -6.76 -17.12 23.06
CA TYR A 24 -5.68 -16.21 22.63
C TYR A 24 -6.19 -15.09 21.70
N PHE A 25 -7.00 -15.46 20.69
CA PHE A 25 -7.51 -14.52 19.70
C PHE A 25 -8.87 -13.91 20.06
N MET A 26 -9.51 -14.33 21.16
CA MET A 26 -10.84 -13.87 21.59
C MET A 26 -11.92 -14.13 20.54
N ILE A 27 -11.88 -15.32 19.90
CA ILE A 27 -12.70 -15.64 18.71
C ILE A 27 -14.18 -15.65 19.05
N SER A 28 -14.56 -16.43 20.07
CA SER A 28 -15.97 -16.51 20.54
C SER A 28 -16.47 -15.19 21.12
N GLU A 29 -15.60 -14.44 21.80
CA GLU A 29 -15.93 -13.13 22.38
C GLU A 29 -16.26 -12.11 21.28
N ARG A 30 -15.58 -12.17 20.14
CA ARG A 30 -15.85 -11.33 18.96
C ARG A 30 -16.95 -11.88 18.04
N GLY A 31 -17.62 -12.96 18.45
CA GLY A 31 -18.71 -13.57 17.68
C GLY A 31 -18.27 -14.18 16.38
N SER A 32 -17.14 -14.91 16.38
CA SER A 32 -16.59 -15.65 15.25
C SER A 32 -16.28 -17.10 15.64
N ASN A 33 -15.76 -17.88 14.72
CA ASN A 33 -15.27 -19.22 14.96
C ASN A 33 -14.01 -19.49 14.13
N VAL A 34 -13.20 -20.49 14.53
CA VAL A 34 -11.90 -20.80 13.89
C VAL A 34 -12.06 -21.04 12.39
N ARG A 35 -13.08 -21.76 11.94
CA ARG A 35 -13.31 -22.04 10.51
C ARG A 35 -13.54 -20.74 9.73
N GLN A 36 -14.35 -19.85 10.27
CA GLN A 36 -14.67 -18.57 9.64
C GLN A 36 -13.45 -17.65 9.57
N GLU A 37 -12.62 -17.60 10.62
CA GLU A 37 -11.37 -16.84 10.64
C GLU A 37 -10.37 -17.37 9.60
N VAL A 38 -10.24 -18.70 9.46
CA VAL A 38 -9.36 -19.33 8.45
C VAL A 38 -9.86 -19.02 7.04
N LEU A 39 -11.16 -19.14 6.78
CA LEU A 39 -11.75 -18.81 5.48
C LEU A 39 -11.59 -17.33 5.15
N ALA A 40 -11.78 -16.45 6.13
CA ALA A 40 -11.55 -15.02 5.99
C ALA A 40 -10.07 -14.71 5.69
N GLY A 41 -9.14 -15.39 6.36
CA GLY A 41 -7.71 -15.28 6.09
C GLY A 41 -7.35 -15.73 4.67
N LEU A 42 -7.91 -16.84 4.22
CA LEU A 42 -7.72 -17.29 2.84
C LEU A 42 -8.30 -16.29 1.82
N THR A 43 -9.46 -15.72 2.10
CA THR A 43 -10.08 -14.70 1.24
C THR A 43 -9.20 -13.44 1.16
N THR A 44 -8.70 -12.96 2.30
CA THR A 44 -7.75 -11.82 2.32
C THR A 44 -6.47 -12.16 1.55
N PHE A 45 -5.89 -13.34 1.78
CA PHE A 45 -4.69 -13.77 1.06
C PHE A 45 -4.90 -13.78 -0.45
N LEU A 46 -5.98 -14.38 -0.93
CA LEU A 46 -6.31 -14.42 -2.36
C LEU A 46 -6.51 -13.01 -2.95
N ALA A 47 -7.06 -12.09 -2.17
CA ALA A 47 -7.27 -10.72 -2.61
C ALA A 47 -5.97 -9.91 -2.74
N MET A 48 -4.92 -10.23 -1.94
CA MET A 48 -3.68 -9.43 -1.90
C MET A 48 -2.43 -10.15 -2.43
N VAL A 49 -2.49 -11.47 -2.69
CA VAL A 49 -1.31 -12.25 -3.12
C VAL A 49 -0.72 -11.78 -4.45
N TYR A 50 -1.49 -11.11 -5.29
CA TYR A 50 -0.98 -10.50 -6.52
C TYR A 50 0.20 -9.55 -6.27
N SER A 51 0.30 -8.98 -5.08
CA SER A 51 1.38 -8.05 -4.69
C SER A 51 2.76 -8.69 -4.75
N VAL A 52 2.90 -10.01 -4.46
CA VAL A 52 4.19 -10.71 -4.55
C VAL A 52 4.72 -10.81 -5.97
N ILE A 53 3.88 -10.54 -6.96
CA ILE A 53 4.24 -10.49 -8.38
C ILE A 53 4.41 -9.03 -8.83
N VAL A 54 3.48 -8.17 -8.45
CA VAL A 54 3.45 -6.77 -8.87
C VAL A 54 4.62 -5.97 -8.28
N VAL A 55 4.94 -6.16 -6.99
CA VAL A 55 6.03 -5.44 -6.32
C VAL A 55 7.40 -5.75 -6.95
N PRO A 56 7.80 -7.02 -7.18
CA PRO A 56 9.03 -7.33 -7.91
C PRO A 56 9.04 -6.80 -9.34
N SER A 57 7.91 -6.81 -10.04
CA SER A 57 7.79 -6.23 -11.39
C SER A 57 8.06 -4.72 -11.40
N MET A 58 7.61 -3.99 -10.40
CA MET A 58 7.84 -2.54 -10.27
C MET A 58 9.28 -2.21 -9.88
N LEU A 59 9.78 -2.84 -8.81
CA LEU A 59 11.15 -2.63 -8.34
C LEU A 59 12.18 -3.16 -9.35
N GLY A 60 11.86 -4.22 -10.09
CA GLY A 60 12.69 -4.76 -11.16
C GLY A 60 12.94 -3.75 -12.27
N LYS A 61 11.96 -2.90 -12.62
CA LYS A 61 12.14 -1.79 -13.56
C LYS A 61 13.14 -0.74 -13.05
N ALA A 62 13.28 -0.61 -11.74
CA ALA A 62 14.25 0.25 -11.08
C ALA A 62 15.62 -0.43 -10.83
N GLY A 63 15.84 -1.64 -11.36
CA GLY A 63 17.10 -2.36 -11.27
C GLY A 63 17.26 -3.26 -10.04
N PHE A 64 16.22 -3.46 -9.25
CA PHE A 64 16.26 -4.46 -8.16
C PHE A 64 16.19 -5.88 -8.74
N PRO A 65 16.85 -6.88 -8.14
CA PRO A 65 16.75 -8.27 -8.57
C PRO A 65 15.36 -8.86 -8.26
N PRO A 66 14.55 -9.21 -9.30
CA PRO A 66 13.14 -9.56 -9.09
C PRO A 66 12.93 -10.77 -8.17
N GLY A 67 13.78 -11.80 -8.27
CA GLY A 67 13.68 -12.99 -7.41
C GLY A 67 13.92 -12.68 -5.93
N ALA A 68 14.93 -11.86 -5.62
CA ALA A 68 15.21 -11.44 -4.26
C ALA A 68 14.11 -10.53 -3.69
N VAL A 69 13.57 -9.62 -4.52
CA VAL A 69 12.43 -8.76 -4.15
C VAL A 69 11.16 -9.60 -3.90
N PHE A 70 10.92 -10.66 -4.67
CA PHE A 70 9.81 -11.58 -4.43
C PHE A 70 9.91 -12.19 -3.01
N VAL A 71 11.09 -12.73 -2.67
CA VAL A 71 11.34 -13.32 -1.35
C VAL A 71 11.21 -12.26 -0.26
N ALA A 72 11.79 -11.06 -0.45
CA ALA A 72 11.67 -9.96 0.50
C ALA A 72 10.21 -9.53 0.71
N THR A 73 9.42 -9.43 -0.36
CA THR A 73 7.99 -9.10 -0.30
C THR A 73 7.21 -10.15 0.48
N CYS A 74 7.46 -11.45 0.24
CA CYS A 74 6.83 -12.54 1.00
C CYS A 74 7.21 -12.49 2.49
N LEU A 75 8.47 -12.22 2.81
CA LEU A 75 8.94 -12.08 4.20
C LEU A 75 8.25 -10.91 4.90
N VAL A 76 8.16 -9.76 4.25
CA VAL A 76 7.50 -8.57 4.81
C VAL A 76 6.01 -8.82 5.02
N ALA A 77 5.32 -9.36 4.00
CA ALA A 77 3.90 -9.65 4.09
C ALA A 77 3.61 -10.74 5.14
N GLY A 78 4.44 -11.78 5.19
CA GLY A 78 4.35 -12.87 6.16
C GLY A 78 4.56 -12.38 7.58
N SER A 79 5.71 -11.78 7.87
CA SER A 79 6.07 -11.31 9.22
C SER A 79 5.18 -10.17 9.70
N GLY A 80 4.87 -9.20 8.82
CA GLY A 80 3.99 -8.08 9.13
C GLY A 80 2.57 -8.53 9.47
N SER A 81 2.00 -9.44 8.68
CA SER A 81 0.66 -10.00 8.96
C SER A 81 0.65 -10.86 10.21
N LEU A 82 1.72 -11.62 10.50
CA LEU A 82 1.87 -12.33 11.77
C LEU A 82 1.95 -11.36 12.95
N LEU A 83 2.72 -10.29 12.83
CA LEU A 83 2.83 -9.26 13.86
C LEU A 83 1.46 -8.60 14.13
N MET A 84 0.72 -8.26 13.08
CA MET A 84 -0.64 -7.72 13.20
C MET A 84 -1.59 -8.73 13.84
N GLY A 85 -1.56 -9.99 13.42
CA GLY A 85 -2.43 -11.05 13.93
C GLY A 85 -2.14 -11.43 15.37
N LEU A 86 -0.88 -11.66 15.69
CA LEU A 86 -0.47 -12.15 17.02
C LEU A 86 -0.41 -11.04 18.07
N TRP A 87 0.13 -9.87 17.72
CA TRP A 87 0.32 -8.80 18.70
C TRP A 87 -0.84 -7.80 18.75
N ALA A 88 -1.27 -7.26 17.62
CA ALA A 88 -2.40 -6.33 17.57
C ALA A 88 -3.75 -7.05 17.65
N LYS A 89 -3.81 -8.34 17.32
CA LYS A 89 -5.02 -9.18 17.33
C LYS A 89 -6.14 -8.63 16.44
N LEU A 90 -5.77 -8.10 15.29
CA LEU A 90 -6.69 -7.52 14.32
C LEU A 90 -6.69 -8.33 13.00
N PRO A 91 -7.84 -8.40 12.30
CA PRO A 91 -8.01 -9.17 11.06
C PRO A 91 -7.47 -8.40 9.84
N MET A 92 -6.31 -7.78 9.96
CA MET A 92 -5.74 -6.93 8.93
C MET A 92 -4.39 -7.48 8.49
N ALA A 93 -4.19 -7.64 7.20
CA ALA A 93 -2.93 -8.10 6.64
C ALA A 93 -2.03 -6.91 6.29
N ILE A 94 -0.73 -7.10 6.44
CA ILE A 94 0.31 -6.14 6.05
C ILE A 94 1.05 -6.73 4.85
N GLY A 95 1.51 -5.85 3.95
CA GLY A 95 2.36 -6.21 2.81
C GLY A 95 3.06 -4.98 2.27
N CYS A 96 3.88 -5.12 1.23
CA CYS A 96 4.52 -3.98 0.57
C CYS A 96 3.46 -3.14 -0.17
N ALA A 97 3.23 -1.92 0.28
CA ALA A 97 2.22 -1.03 -0.30
C ALA A 97 2.54 -0.69 -1.76
N ILE A 98 1.60 -0.90 -2.67
CA ILE A 98 1.80 -0.65 -4.11
C ILE A 98 2.13 0.82 -4.38
N SER A 99 1.44 1.75 -3.69
CA SER A 99 1.68 3.19 -3.78
C SER A 99 3.10 3.59 -3.38
N LEU A 100 3.56 3.09 -2.23
CA LEU A 100 4.89 3.36 -1.72
C LEU A 100 5.98 2.60 -2.51
N THR A 101 5.65 1.45 -3.10
CA THR A 101 6.51 0.74 -4.06
C THR A 101 6.72 1.57 -5.31
N ALA A 102 5.65 2.16 -5.85
CA ALA A 102 5.75 3.08 -6.99
C ALA A 102 6.61 4.30 -6.66
N PHE A 103 6.43 4.88 -5.49
CA PHE A 103 7.27 5.98 -5.02
C PHE A 103 8.74 5.57 -4.99
N THR A 104 9.07 4.44 -4.38
CA THR A 104 10.44 3.95 -4.24
C THR A 104 11.07 3.65 -5.61
N ALA A 105 10.37 2.93 -6.49
CA ALA A 105 10.89 2.52 -7.79
C ALA A 105 11.03 3.71 -8.76
N PHE A 106 9.94 4.46 -8.93
CA PHE A 106 9.81 5.41 -10.05
C PHE A 106 10.15 6.84 -9.65
N SER A 107 9.85 7.26 -8.42
CA SER A 107 10.19 8.61 -7.97
C SER A 107 11.61 8.68 -7.40
N LEU A 108 11.97 7.78 -6.47
CA LEU A 108 13.30 7.79 -5.87
C LEU A 108 14.38 7.26 -6.83
N VAL A 109 14.30 5.98 -7.22
CA VAL A 109 15.40 5.36 -7.95
C VAL A 109 15.46 5.86 -9.38
N LEU A 110 14.38 5.80 -10.15
CA LEU A 110 14.39 6.20 -11.56
C LEU A 110 14.29 7.71 -11.75
N GLY A 111 13.44 8.39 -10.98
CA GLY A 111 13.21 9.83 -11.13
C GLY A 111 14.35 10.69 -10.62
N GLN A 112 14.82 10.41 -9.40
CA GLN A 112 15.90 11.16 -8.75
C GLN A 112 17.28 10.52 -8.95
N GLN A 113 17.39 9.42 -9.71
CA GLN A 113 18.62 8.68 -9.98
C GLN A 113 19.36 8.23 -8.69
N ILE A 114 18.61 7.90 -7.66
CA ILE A 114 19.14 7.48 -6.36
C ILE A 114 19.52 6.00 -6.43
N SER A 115 20.67 5.64 -5.87
CA SER A 115 21.10 4.24 -5.82
C SER A 115 20.19 3.38 -4.95
N ILE A 116 20.07 2.10 -5.26
CA ILE A 116 19.25 1.14 -4.52
C ILE A 116 19.56 1.13 -3.02
N PRO A 117 20.83 1.12 -2.56
CA PRO A 117 21.14 1.16 -1.13
C PRO A 117 20.61 2.42 -0.43
N VAL A 118 20.69 3.58 -1.07
CA VAL A 118 20.17 4.84 -0.53
C VAL A 118 18.64 4.82 -0.49
N ALA A 119 17.97 4.28 -1.51
CA ALA A 119 16.52 4.12 -1.51
C ALA A 119 16.05 3.17 -0.40
N LEU A 120 16.75 2.06 -0.15
CA LEU A 120 16.48 1.17 0.98
C LEU A 120 16.75 1.86 2.33
N GLY A 121 17.76 2.70 2.43
CA GLY A 121 18.02 3.57 3.56
C GLY A 121 16.86 4.54 3.82
N ALA A 122 16.28 5.11 2.77
CA ALA A 122 15.11 5.98 2.85
C ALA A 122 13.87 5.22 3.35
N VAL A 123 13.64 3.98 2.87
CA VAL A 123 12.56 3.11 3.37
C VAL A 123 12.73 2.79 4.85
N PHE A 124 13.95 2.44 5.26
CA PHE A 124 14.29 2.17 6.66
C PHE A 124 14.05 3.40 7.54
N LEU A 125 14.57 4.57 7.17
CA LEU A 125 14.38 5.83 7.90
C LEU A 125 12.91 6.22 7.98
N MET A 126 12.16 6.06 6.90
CA MET A 126 10.72 6.26 6.90
C MET A 126 10.05 5.37 7.95
N GLY A 127 10.39 4.08 8.00
CA GLY A 127 9.86 3.15 9.00
C GLY A 127 10.19 3.56 10.43
N VAL A 128 11.42 4.01 10.70
CA VAL A 128 11.85 4.50 12.02
C VAL A 128 11.07 5.76 12.42
N LEU A 129 10.97 6.75 11.53
CA LEU A 129 10.21 7.98 11.78
C LEU A 129 8.72 7.68 11.98
N PHE A 130 8.15 6.80 11.16
CA PHE A 130 6.75 6.40 11.28
C PHE A 130 6.49 5.67 12.61
N THR A 131 7.43 4.82 13.06
CA THR A 131 7.34 4.16 14.37
C THR A 131 7.39 5.20 15.50
N ALA A 132 8.34 6.14 15.45
CA ALA A 132 8.44 7.21 16.44
C ALA A 132 7.14 8.03 16.52
N ILE A 133 6.57 8.41 15.39
CA ILE A 133 5.27 9.11 15.29
C ILE A 133 4.14 8.26 15.88
N SER A 134 4.13 6.95 15.60
CA SER A 134 3.06 6.04 16.04
C SER A 134 3.06 5.82 17.55
N VAL A 135 4.25 5.79 18.18
CA VAL A 135 4.41 5.52 19.62
C VAL A 135 4.25 6.79 20.46
N THR A 136 4.69 7.95 19.96
CA THR A 136 4.72 9.22 20.74
C THR A 136 3.40 9.96 20.77
N GLY A 137 2.36 9.51 20.08
CA GLY A 137 1.08 10.24 19.99
C GLY A 137 1.12 11.50 19.11
N VAL A 138 2.26 11.87 18.55
CA VAL A 138 2.43 12.96 17.56
C VAL A 138 1.53 12.72 16.34
N ARG A 139 1.16 11.48 16.09
CA ARG A 139 0.25 11.11 15.01
C ARG A 139 -1.12 11.78 15.12
N SER A 140 -1.74 11.83 16.31
CA SER A 140 -3.03 12.51 16.49
C SER A 140 -2.88 13.96 16.08
N TRP A 141 -1.79 14.62 16.53
CA TRP A 141 -1.49 15.99 16.14
C TRP A 141 -1.30 16.13 14.62
N ILE A 142 -0.58 15.19 13.99
CA ILE A 142 -0.41 15.20 12.53
C ILE A 142 -1.76 15.08 11.83
N LEU A 143 -2.60 14.13 12.22
CA LEU A 143 -3.91 13.90 11.59
C LEU A 143 -4.86 15.08 11.77
N ASP A 144 -4.82 15.75 12.93
CA ASP A 144 -5.64 16.91 13.22
C ASP A 144 -5.16 18.18 12.47
N ASN A 145 -3.88 18.23 12.08
CA ASN A 145 -3.24 19.39 11.48
C ASN A 145 -2.93 19.25 9.99
N LEU A 146 -2.99 18.04 9.43
CA LEU A 146 -2.74 17.84 8.00
C LEU A 146 -3.99 18.07 7.17
N PRO A 147 -3.87 18.81 6.06
CA PRO A 147 -5.00 19.10 5.19
C PRO A 147 -5.49 17.84 4.50
N MET A 148 -6.71 17.43 4.78
CA MET A 148 -7.34 16.24 4.17
C MET A 148 -7.41 16.33 2.64
N GLY A 149 -7.57 17.55 2.09
CA GLY A 149 -7.53 17.77 0.64
C GLY A 149 -6.22 17.31 0.02
N ILE A 150 -5.07 17.61 0.64
CA ILE A 150 -3.76 17.18 0.14
C ILE A 150 -3.57 15.67 0.32
N ALA A 151 -4.05 15.09 1.42
CA ALA A 151 -3.99 13.65 1.63
C ALA A 151 -4.74 12.87 0.54
N HIS A 152 -5.97 13.28 0.24
CA HIS A 152 -6.76 12.68 -0.85
C HIS A 152 -6.14 12.99 -2.22
N GLY A 153 -5.66 14.22 -2.42
CA GLY A 153 -4.95 14.64 -3.64
C GLY A 153 -3.71 13.80 -3.92
N THR A 154 -2.92 13.50 -2.89
CA THR A 154 -1.75 12.60 -3.01
C THR A 154 -2.18 11.20 -3.46
N GLY A 155 -3.24 10.64 -2.86
CA GLY A 155 -3.79 9.35 -3.29
C GLY A 155 -4.26 9.35 -4.75
N ILE A 156 -4.99 10.39 -5.17
CA ILE A 156 -5.43 10.58 -6.58
C ILE A 156 -4.21 10.65 -7.51
N GLY A 157 -3.21 11.47 -7.14
CA GLY A 157 -2.00 11.65 -7.95
C GLY A 157 -1.19 10.37 -8.12
N ILE A 158 -1.01 9.60 -7.04
CA ILE A 158 -0.35 8.29 -7.11
C ILE A 158 -1.16 7.33 -7.98
N GLY A 159 -2.50 7.34 -7.89
CA GLY A 159 -3.37 6.53 -8.73
C GLY A 159 -3.20 6.82 -10.22
N LEU A 160 -3.21 8.10 -10.60
CA LEU A 160 -2.95 8.55 -11.97
C LEU A 160 -1.53 8.19 -12.43
N PHE A 161 -0.55 8.31 -11.54
CA PHE A 161 0.84 7.97 -11.82
C PHE A 161 1.01 6.47 -12.07
N LEU A 162 0.34 5.61 -11.29
CA LEU A 162 0.30 4.16 -11.53
C LEU A 162 -0.31 3.81 -12.89
N LEU A 163 -1.41 4.49 -13.26
CA LEU A 163 -2.03 4.33 -14.59
C LEU A 163 -1.04 4.69 -15.70
N LEU A 164 -0.34 5.82 -15.56
CA LEU A 164 0.66 6.26 -16.55
C LEU A 164 1.81 5.26 -16.68
N ILE A 165 2.36 4.78 -15.54
CA ILE A 165 3.44 3.79 -15.51
C ILE A 165 3.00 2.48 -16.16
N ALA A 166 1.81 1.99 -15.84
CA ALA A 166 1.30 0.74 -16.39
C ALA A 166 1.05 0.87 -17.90
N ALA A 167 0.43 1.97 -18.34
CA ALA A 167 0.17 2.26 -19.75
C ALA A 167 1.47 2.43 -20.56
N ASN A 168 2.48 3.10 -19.98
CA ASN A 168 3.80 3.23 -20.60
C ASN A 168 4.54 1.88 -20.66
N GLY A 169 4.45 1.10 -19.59
CA GLY A 169 5.13 -0.20 -19.49
C GLY A 169 4.68 -1.24 -20.52
N VAL A 170 3.46 -1.12 -21.05
CA VAL A 170 2.95 -2.00 -22.12
C VAL A 170 2.99 -1.35 -23.50
N GLY A 171 3.40 -0.07 -23.58
CA GLY A 171 3.48 0.67 -24.83
C GLY A 171 2.13 1.27 -25.30
N LEU A 172 1.12 1.36 -24.43
CA LEU A 172 -0.13 2.08 -24.72
C LEU A 172 0.09 3.59 -24.77
N VAL A 173 0.91 4.10 -23.85
CA VAL A 173 1.37 5.49 -23.81
C VAL A 173 2.88 5.48 -24.02
N ILE A 174 3.37 6.26 -24.96
CA ILE A 174 4.79 6.38 -25.31
C ILE A 174 5.25 7.84 -25.23
N LYS A 175 6.57 8.04 -25.17
CA LYS A 175 7.14 9.36 -25.38
C LYS A 175 6.76 9.83 -26.79
N ASN A 176 6.26 11.06 -26.88
CA ASN A 176 5.88 11.61 -28.19
C ASN A 176 7.14 11.72 -29.10
N PRO A 177 7.15 11.08 -30.26
CA PRO A 177 8.27 11.17 -31.21
C PRO A 177 8.37 12.54 -31.90
N LEU A 178 7.28 13.32 -31.87
CA LEU A 178 7.21 14.66 -32.45
C LEU A 178 7.44 15.73 -31.36
N GLU A 179 7.98 16.87 -31.74
CA GLU A 179 8.05 18.04 -30.85
C GLU A 179 6.63 18.51 -30.52
N GLY A 180 6.31 18.62 -29.24
CA GLY A 180 4.96 18.99 -28.77
C GLY A 180 4.68 18.47 -27.39
N LEU A 181 3.54 17.77 -27.22
CA LEU A 181 3.16 17.19 -25.95
C LEU A 181 4.08 16.02 -25.57
N PRO A 182 4.37 15.81 -24.27
CA PRO A 182 5.39 14.84 -23.83
C PRO A 182 5.03 13.38 -24.10
N VAL A 183 3.72 13.07 -24.23
CA VAL A 183 3.22 11.70 -24.42
C VAL A 183 2.32 11.60 -25.66
N ALA A 184 2.31 10.41 -26.24
CA ALA A 184 1.47 10.07 -27.39
C ALA A 184 0.90 8.65 -27.23
N LEU A 185 -0.13 8.34 -28.02
CA LEU A 185 -0.67 6.99 -28.13
C LEU A 185 0.35 6.10 -28.83
N GLY A 186 0.65 4.95 -28.23
CA GLY A 186 1.53 3.95 -28.81
C GLY A 186 0.82 2.99 -29.77
N ALA A 187 1.45 1.83 -30.00
CA ALA A 187 0.89 0.80 -30.88
C ALA A 187 -0.31 0.09 -30.22
N PHE A 188 -1.50 0.66 -30.39
CA PHE A 188 -2.74 0.17 -29.79
C PHE A 188 -3.06 -1.31 -30.14
N THR A 189 -2.63 -1.77 -31.31
CA THR A 189 -2.85 -3.14 -31.79
C THR A 189 -1.78 -4.13 -31.34
N SER A 190 -0.81 -3.70 -30.55
CA SER A 190 0.22 -4.62 -30.03
C SER A 190 -0.37 -5.62 -29.04
N MET A 191 0.14 -6.84 -29.06
CA MET A 191 -0.33 -7.91 -28.16
C MET A 191 -0.27 -7.51 -26.67
N PRO A 192 0.81 -6.87 -26.15
CA PRO A 192 0.86 -6.45 -24.76
C PRO A 192 -0.24 -5.43 -24.40
N VAL A 193 -0.57 -4.50 -25.28
CA VAL A 193 -1.62 -3.50 -25.05
C VAL A 193 -3.00 -4.16 -25.03
N ILE A 194 -3.30 -5.01 -26.02
CA ILE A 194 -4.58 -5.69 -26.11
C ILE A 194 -4.80 -6.58 -24.89
N MET A 195 -3.81 -7.39 -24.53
CA MET A 195 -3.91 -8.28 -23.35
C MET A 195 -4.09 -7.50 -22.05
N SER A 196 -3.43 -6.34 -21.92
CA SER A 196 -3.57 -5.49 -20.74
C SER A 196 -4.96 -4.86 -20.64
N LEU A 197 -5.52 -4.37 -21.74
CA LEU A 197 -6.86 -3.77 -21.75
C LEU A 197 -7.96 -4.82 -21.51
N ILE A 198 -7.85 -5.99 -22.13
CA ILE A 198 -8.77 -7.11 -21.86
C ILE A 198 -8.65 -7.53 -20.39
N GLY A 199 -7.42 -7.69 -19.89
CA GLY A 199 -7.17 -8.05 -18.50
C GLY A 199 -7.80 -7.06 -17.52
N LEU A 200 -7.67 -5.75 -17.78
CA LEU A 200 -8.30 -4.70 -16.96
C LEU A 200 -9.84 -4.84 -16.96
N ALA A 201 -10.44 -5.01 -18.14
CA ALA A 201 -11.88 -5.17 -18.25
C ALA A 201 -12.39 -6.43 -17.49
N VAL A 202 -11.65 -7.53 -17.59
CA VAL A 202 -11.98 -8.78 -16.86
C VAL A 202 -11.82 -8.59 -15.35
N ILE A 203 -10.74 -7.91 -14.87
CA ILE A 203 -10.57 -7.60 -13.43
C ILE A 203 -11.78 -6.82 -12.93
N VAL A 204 -12.18 -5.73 -13.61
CA VAL A 204 -13.34 -4.93 -13.22
C VAL A 204 -14.61 -5.77 -13.14
N GLY A 205 -14.82 -6.70 -14.09
CA GLY A 205 -15.94 -7.63 -14.09
C GLY A 205 -15.92 -8.60 -12.90
N LEU A 206 -14.78 -9.24 -12.62
CA LEU A 206 -14.61 -10.18 -11.52
C LEU A 206 -14.76 -9.50 -10.15
N GLU A 207 -14.22 -8.30 -9.99
CA GLU A 207 -14.39 -7.51 -8.77
C GLU A 207 -15.85 -7.10 -8.54
N LYS A 208 -16.59 -6.74 -9.59
CA LYS A 208 -18.02 -6.49 -9.51
C LYS A 208 -18.80 -7.73 -9.06
N LEU A 209 -18.38 -8.90 -9.52
CA LEU A 209 -18.95 -10.20 -9.12
C LEU A 209 -18.44 -10.66 -7.74
N LYS A 210 -17.55 -9.90 -7.10
CA LYS A 210 -16.92 -10.24 -5.81
C LYS A 210 -16.21 -11.60 -5.81
N VAL A 211 -15.55 -11.93 -6.93
CA VAL A 211 -14.75 -13.16 -7.05
C VAL A 211 -13.44 -12.96 -6.26
N PRO A 212 -13.20 -13.71 -5.19
CA PRO A 212 -11.98 -13.58 -4.41
C PRO A 212 -10.77 -13.95 -5.26
N GLY A 213 -9.76 -13.06 -5.26
CA GLY A 213 -8.54 -13.26 -6.06
C GLY A 213 -8.72 -13.01 -7.56
N GLY A 214 -9.74 -12.24 -7.98
CA GLY A 214 -10.00 -11.92 -9.38
C GLY A 214 -8.77 -11.34 -10.10
N ILE A 215 -8.01 -10.47 -9.45
CA ILE A 215 -6.77 -9.91 -9.98
C ILE A 215 -5.72 -11.00 -10.25
N LEU A 216 -5.51 -11.89 -9.27
CA LEU A 216 -4.56 -12.99 -9.42
C LEU A 216 -4.96 -13.95 -10.56
N LEU A 217 -6.25 -14.28 -10.68
CA LEU A 217 -6.76 -15.15 -11.73
C LEU A 217 -6.44 -14.57 -13.12
N VAL A 218 -6.61 -13.27 -13.31
CA VAL A 218 -6.30 -12.59 -14.57
C VAL A 218 -4.79 -12.60 -14.83
N ILE A 219 -3.96 -12.33 -13.82
CA ILE A 219 -2.50 -12.41 -13.97
C ILE A 219 -2.07 -13.81 -14.40
N ILE A 220 -2.60 -14.86 -13.76
CA ILE A 220 -2.31 -16.25 -14.11
C ILE A 220 -2.76 -16.56 -15.54
N ALA A 221 -3.97 -16.19 -15.91
CA ALA A 221 -4.51 -16.46 -17.26
C ALA A 221 -3.67 -15.80 -18.35
N ILE A 222 -3.29 -14.53 -18.17
CA ILE A 222 -2.44 -13.80 -19.12
C ILE A 222 -1.01 -14.38 -19.14
N SER A 223 -0.48 -14.81 -17.99
CA SER A 223 0.85 -15.43 -17.92
C SER A 223 0.89 -16.78 -18.62
N ILE A 224 -0.16 -17.59 -18.49
CA ILE A 224 -0.30 -18.84 -19.24
C ILE A 224 -0.38 -18.57 -20.75
N PHE A 225 -1.17 -17.56 -21.14
CA PHE A 225 -1.23 -17.12 -22.53
C PHE A 225 0.16 -16.70 -23.02
N GLY A 226 0.89 -15.90 -22.23
CA GLY A 226 2.27 -15.47 -22.54
C GLY A 226 3.22 -16.66 -22.69
N LEU A 227 3.14 -17.65 -21.79
CA LEU A 227 3.96 -18.87 -21.87
C LEU A 227 3.76 -19.67 -23.17
N ILE A 228 2.54 -19.62 -23.74
CA ILE A 228 2.20 -20.34 -24.96
C ILE A 228 2.59 -19.56 -26.22
N PHE A 229 2.37 -18.23 -26.22
CA PHE A 229 2.44 -17.40 -27.43
C PHE A 229 3.61 -16.41 -27.45
N ASP A 230 4.27 -16.15 -26.30
CA ASP A 230 5.38 -15.20 -26.20
C ASP A 230 6.71 -15.94 -25.95
N PRO A 231 7.62 -16.02 -26.94
CA PRO A 231 8.91 -16.69 -26.77
C PRO A 231 9.82 -16.10 -25.70
N ALA A 232 9.55 -14.86 -25.28
CA ALA A 232 10.30 -14.18 -24.21
C ALA A 232 9.97 -14.74 -22.82
N VAL A 233 8.76 -15.35 -22.64
CA VAL A 233 8.33 -15.94 -21.38
C VAL A 233 8.84 -17.37 -21.29
N LYS A 234 9.75 -17.64 -20.34
CA LYS A 234 10.36 -18.95 -20.17
C LYS A 234 10.01 -19.53 -18.81
N TYR A 235 9.64 -20.83 -18.80
CA TYR A 235 9.44 -21.57 -17.58
C TYR A 235 10.78 -21.91 -16.92
N GLN A 236 11.00 -21.43 -15.70
CA GLN A 236 12.23 -21.64 -14.92
C GLN A 236 12.03 -22.56 -13.71
N GLY A 237 10.91 -23.29 -13.66
CA GLY A 237 10.53 -24.10 -12.49
C GLY A 237 9.47 -23.44 -11.63
N LEU A 238 8.92 -24.21 -10.68
CA LEU A 238 7.93 -23.68 -9.72
C LEU A 238 8.53 -23.42 -8.34
N PHE A 239 9.53 -24.21 -7.95
CA PHE A 239 10.11 -24.17 -6.63
C PHE A 239 11.60 -23.82 -6.69
N ALA A 240 12.03 -22.93 -5.82
CA ALA A 240 13.43 -22.64 -5.55
C ALA A 240 13.65 -22.39 -4.06
N MET A 241 14.89 -22.57 -3.60
CA MET A 241 15.26 -22.15 -2.25
C MET A 241 15.19 -20.61 -2.18
N PRO A 242 14.54 -20.05 -1.16
CA PRO A 242 14.44 -18.62 -1.00
C PRO A 242 15.82 -17.96 -0.93
N SER A 243 16.07 -16.96 -1.77
CA SER A 243 17.32 -16.19 -1.75
C SER A 243 17.01 -14.71 -1.76
N LEU A 244 17.67 -13.95 -0.90
CA LEU A 244 17.65 -12.50 -0.86
C LEU A 244 18.88 -11.89 -1.55
N ALA A 245 19.59 -12.69 -2.33
CA ALA A 245 20.72 -12.26 -3.13
C ALA A 245 20.35 -12.24 -4.62
N ASP A 246 21.06 -11.39 -5.38
CA ASP A 246 20.99 -11.37 -6.84
C ASP A 246 21.71 -12.59 -7.45
N GLU A 247 21.69 -12.69 -8.78
CA GLU A 247 22.36 -13.77 -9.53
C GLU A 247 23.90 -13.74 -9.37
N GLN A 248 24.45 -12.61 -8.93
CA GLN A 248 25.87 -12.41 -8.65
C GLN A 248 26.23 -12.67 -7.18
N GLY A 249 25.27 -13.07 -6.35
CA GLY A 249 25.44 -13.36 -4.93
C GLY A 249 25.44 -12.13 -4.02
N LYS A 250 25.11 -10.93 -4.54
CA LYS A 250 25.00 -9.71 -3.74
C LYS A 250 23.65 -9.71 -2.99
N SER A 251 23.73 -9.73 -1.66
CA SER A 251 22.54 -9.75 -0.80
C SER A 251 21.85 -8.39 -0.74
N LEU A 252 20.51 -8.37 -0.75
CA LEU A 252 19.70 -7.20 -0.41
C LEU A 252 19.59 -6.98 1.10
N ILE A 253 19.86 -8.00 1.92
CA ILE A 253 19.80 -7.90 3.38
C ILE A 253 20.86 -6.92 3.87
N PHE A 254 20.43 -5.93 4.66
CA PHE A 254 21.27 -4.84 5.17
C PHE A 254 22.02 -4.05 4.09
N SER A 255 21.63 -4.18 2.82
CA SER A 255 22.18 -3.39 1.72
C SER A 255 21.57 -1.99 1.68
N LEU A 256 21.64 -1.26 2.80
CA LEU A 256 21.07 0.06 2.95
C LEU A 256 22.14 1.10 3.31
N ASP A 257 22.04 2.28 2.71
CA ASP A 257 22.90 3.42 3.00
C ASP A 257 22.07 4.50 3.73
N ILE A 258 22.17 4.48 5.07
CA ILE A 258 21.46 5.45 5.92
C ILE A 258 22.03 6.85 5.76
N MET A 259 23.37 6.98 5.60
CA MET A 259 24.00 8.29 5.47
C MET A 259 23.60 8.98 4.17
N GLY A 260 23.57 8.22 3.07
CA GLY A 260 23.04 8.69 1.79
C GLY A 260 21.56 9.10 1.88
N ALA A 261 20.76 8.35 2.62
CA ALA A 261 19.34 8.64 2.82
C ALA A 261 19.08 9.88 3.71
N LEU A 262 20.01 10.24 4.57
CA LEU A 262 19.97 11.48 5.37
C LEU A 262 20.47 12.70 4.60
N SER A 263 20.93 12.51 3.35
CA SER A 263 21.39 13.64 2.54
C SER A 263 20.25 14.64 2.26
N PRO A 264 20.55 15.93 2.11
CA PRO A 264 19.54 16.95 1.78
C PRO A 264 18.73 16.63 0.52
N LEU A 265 19.32 15.91 -0.42
CA LEU A 265 18.65 15.47 -1.66
C LEU A 265 17.53 14.46 -1.41
N VAL A 266 17.72 13.53 -0.49
CA VAL A 266 16.79 12.39 -0.24
C VAL A 266 15.83 12.65 0.90
N LEU A 267 16.21 13.48 1.87
CA LEU A 267 15.42 13.75 3.08
C LEU A 267 13.99 14.24 2.78
N PRO A 268 13.71 15.12 1.82
CA PRO A 268 12.33 15.47 1.45
C PRO A 268 11.50 14.29 1.02
N SER A 269 12.11 13.35 0.29
CA SER A 269 11.46 12.12 -0.16
C SER A 269 11.16 11.19 1.01
N VAL A 270 12.05 11.09 2.00
CA VAL A 270 11.79 10.36 3.25
C VAL A 270 10.59 10.94 3.98
N LEU A 271 10.51 12.27 4.12
CA LEU A 271 9.38 12.95 4.76
C LEU A 271 8.08 12.73 3.98
N ALA A 272 8.12 12.81 2.64
CA ALA A 272 6.95 12.53 1.80
C ALA A 272 6.49 11.07 1.92
N LEU A 273 7.42 10.11 2.00
CA LEU A 273 7.10 8.70 2.28
C LEU A 273 6.41 8.53 3.63
N VAL A 274 6.94 9.16 4.70
CA VAL A 274 6.34 9.13 6.04
C VAL A 274 4.92 9.68 6.01
N MET A 275 4.72 10.84 5.39
CA MET A 275 3.40 11.46 5.30
C MET A 275 2.41 10.56 4.53
N THR A 276 2.82 10.04 3.39
CA THR A 276 2.00 9.12 2.59
C THR A 276 1.65 7.86 3.39
N ALA A 277 2.62 7.26 4.09
CA ALA A 277 2.40 6.07 4.91
C ALA A 277 1.43 6.34 6.09
N VAL A 278 1.57 7.48 6.78
CA VAL A 278 0.68 7.86 7.89
C VAL A 278 -0.77 8.00 7.42
N PHE A 279 -1.00 8.63 6.26
CA PHE A 279 -2.35 8.78 5.69
C PHE A 279 -2.93 7.44 5.24
N ASP A 280 -2.15 6.66 4.49
CA ASP A 280 -2.56 5.38 3.96
C ASP A 280 -2.93 4.40 5.08
N ALA A 281 -2.05 4.24 6.05
CA ALA A 281 -2.29 3.38 7.21
C ALA A 281 -3.53 3.80 8.01
N THR A 282 -3.71 5.11 8.23
CA THR A 282 -4.85 5.60 9.04
C THR A 282 -6.17 5.36 8.34
N GLY A 283 -6.25 5.69 7.05
CA GLY A 283 -7.46 5.51 6.26
C GLY A 283 -7.84 4.03 6.15
N THR A 284 -6.86 3.19 5.84
CA THR A 284 -7.06 1.75 5.65
C THR A 284 -7.43 1.04 6.95
N ILE A 285 -6.68 1.26 8.03
CA ILE A 285 -6.97 0.63 9.34
C ILE A 285 -8.37 1.02 9.81
N ARG A 286 -8.77 2.30 9.67
CA ARG A 286 -10.10 2.76 10.06
C ARG A 286 -11.22 2.14 9.21
N ALA A 287 -11.02 2.05 7.90
CA ALA A 287 -12.00 1.45 6.99
C ALA A 287 -12.22 -0.04 7.29
N VAL A 288 -11.14 -0.80 7.45
CA VAL A 288 -11.21 -2.24 7.74
C VAL A 288 -11.75 -2.50 9.14
N ALA A 289 -11.33 -1.73 10.16
CA ALA A 289 -11.84 -1.85 11.52
C ALA A 289 -13.35 -1.53 11.60
N GLY A 290 -13.81 -0.51 10.87
CA GLY A 290 -15.23 -0.16 10.79
C GLY A 290 -16.06 -1.29 10.19
N GLN A 291 -15.58 -1.89 9.10
CA GLN A 291 -16.27 -3.02 8.46
C GLN A 291 -16.30 -4.27 9.33
N ALA A 292 -15.25 -4.51 10.12
CA ALA A 292 -15.16 -5.64 11.05
C ALA A 292 -15.94 -5.41 12.38
N ASN A 293 -16.55 -4.24 12.58
CA ASN A 293 -17.17 -3.80 13.83
C ASN A 293 -16.17 -3.84 15.02
N LEU A 294 -14.95 -3.35 14.79
CA LEU A 294 -13.87 -3.29 15.78
C LEU A 294 -13.65 -1.85 16.29
N LEU A 295 -14.69 -1.03 16.25
CA LEU A 295 -14.73 0.28 16.88
C LEU A 295 -15.37 0.16 18.26
N ASP A 296 -14.81 0.89 19.24
CA ASP A 296 -15.41 1.02 20.57
C ASP A 296 -16.61 1.99 20.55
N LYS A 297 -17.22 2.22 21.71
CA LYS A 297 -18.38 3.10 21.85
C LYS A 297 -18.10 4.56 21.51
N ASP A 298 -16.84 4.97 21.59
CA ASP A 298 -16.36 6.31 21.30
C ASP A 298 -15.84 6.44 19.85
N GLY A 299 -15.95 5.37 19.06
CA GLY A 299 -15.51 5.32 17.67
C GLY A 299 -13.99 5.12 17.50
N HIS A 300 -13.27 4.76 18.55
CA HIS A 300 -11.87 4.44 18.49
C HIS A 300 -11.65 2.97 18.08
N ILE A 301 -10.58 2.72 17.36
CA ILE A 301 -10.22 1.37 16.91
C ILE A 301 -9.60 0.60 18.07
N ILE A 302 -10.12 -0.60 18.33
CA ILE A 302 -9.58 -1.50 19.34
C ILE A 302 -8.11 -1.82 18.98
N ASN A 303 -7.19 -1.65 19.95
CA ASN A 303 -5.74 -1.88 19.75
C ASN A 303 -5.09 -1.04 18.64
N SER A 304 -5.60 0.15 18.32
CA SER A 304 -5.09 1.01 17.25
C SER A 304 -3.59 1.30 17.36
N GLY A 305 -3.09 1.57 18.57
CA GLY A 305 -1.66 1.81 18.79
C GLY A 305 -0.78 0.61 18.41
N LYS A 306 -1.23 -0.63 18.73
CA LYS A 306 -0.52 -1.84 18.34
C LYS A 306 -0.58 -2.09 16.84
N ALA A 307 -1.72 -1.81 16.20
CA ALA A 307 -1.87 -1.95 14.75
C ALA A 307 -0.88 -1.06 14.00
N LEU A 308 -0.77 0.18 14.42
CA LEU A 308 0.13 1.15 13.82
C LEU A 308 1.59 0.85 14.08
N SER A 309 1.90 0.38 15.28
CA SER A 309 3.25 -0.06 15.58
C SER A 309 3.62 -1.31 14.76
N ALA A 310 2.67 -2.24 14.55
CA ALA A 310 2.90 -3.40 13.68
C ALA A 310 3.18 -2.97 12.24
N ASP A 311 2.43 -2.01 11.73
CA ASP A 311 2.59 -1.46 10.39
C ASP A 311 3.95 -0.75 10.21
N SER A 312 4.28 0.15 11.12
CA SER A 312 5.54 0.91 11.06
C SER A 312 6.79 0.03 11.28
N ILE A 313 6.74 -0.94 12.19
CA ILE A 313 7.83 -1.90 12.39
C ILE A 313 8.02 -2.76 11.14
N SER A 314 6.92 -3.15 10.47
CA SER A 314 7.01 -3.88 9.21
C SER A 314 7.70 -3.07 8.11
N SER A 315 7.54 -1.75 8.10
CA SER A 315 8.26 -0.86 7.19
C SER A 315 9.76 -0.76 7.51
N ILE A 316 10.15 -0.75 8.79
CA ILE A 316 11.57 -0.87 9.18
C ILE A 316 12.15 -2.18 8.64
N PHE A 317 11.44 -3.29 8.86
CA PHE A 317 11.85 -4.60 8.39
C PHE A 317 11.96 -4.66 6.86
N SER A 318 11.06 -3.98 6.13
CA SER A 318 11.12 -3.88 4.67
C SER A 318 12.45 -3.29 4.17
N GLY A 319 12.89 -2.17 4.75
CA GLY A 319 14.18 -1.57 4.40
C GLY A 319 15.36 -2.50 4.67
N LEU A 320 15.31 -3.27 5.77
CA LEU A 320 16.38 -4.21 6.14
C LEU A 320 16.49 -5.41 5.20
N VAL A 321 15.38 -5.93 4.68
CA VAL A 321 15.37 -7.11 3.79
C VAL A 321 15.40 -6.77 2.30
N GLY A 322 15.38 -5.48 1.96
CA GLY A 322 15.45 -5.02 0.57
C GLY A 322 14.10 -4.97 -0.16
N ALA A 323 13.02 -4.73 0.57
CA ALA A 323 11.67 -4.58 0.02
C ALA A 323 11.20 -3.11 0.03
N ALA A 324 10.07 -2.86 -0.64
CA ALA A 324 9.37 -1.59 -0.57
C ALA A 324 8.68 -1.41 0.79
N PRO A 325 8.32 -0.16 1.18
CA PRO A 325 7.64 0.11 2.43
C PRO A 325 6.38 -0.73 2.64
N ALA A 326 6.20 -1.22 3.85
CA ALA A 326 5.01 -1.97 4.24
C ALA A 326 3.84 -1.04 4.56
N ALA A 327 2.62 -1.54 4.37
CA ALA A 327 1.40 -0.94 4.90
C ALA A 327 0.30 -1.98 5.07
N VAL A 328 -0.70 -1.63 5.88
CA VAL A 328 -1.94 -2.41 5.99
C VAL A 328 -2.69 -2.37 4.66
N TYR A 329 -3.07 -3.53 4.13
CA TYR A 329 -3.77 -3.67 2.86
C TYR A 329 -5.27 -3.48 3.01
N ILE A 330 -5.85 -2.65 2.13
CA ILE A 330 -7.30 -2.42 2.06
C ILE A 330 -8.05 -3.69 1.65
N GLU A 331 -7.39 -4.61 0.95
CA GLU A 331 -7.91 -5.93 0.58
C GLU A 331 -8.26 -6.79 1.81
N SER A 332 -7.78 -6.44 3.00
CA SER A 332 -8.24 -7.02 4.26
C SER A 332 -9.74 -6.87 4.47
N ALA A 333 -10.35 -5.87 3.80
CA ALA A 333 -11.79 -5.71 3.77
C ALA A 333 -12.53 -6.91 3.18
N ALA A 334 -11.93 -7.64 2.23
CA ALA A 334 -12.52 -8.87 1.68
C ALA A 334 -12.64 -9.97 2.74
N GLY A 335 -11.61 -10.16 3.56
CA GLY A 335 -11.64 -11.12 4.66
C GLY A 335 -12.60 -10.71 5.78
N THR A 336 -12.65 -9.42 6.13
CA THR A 336 -13.62 -8.95 7.14
C THR A 336 -15.05 -9.06 6.63
N ALA A 337 -15.32 -8.84 5.34
CA ALA A 337 -16.60 -9.11 4.71
C ALA A 337 -16.96 -10.60 4.72
N ALA A 338 -15.97 -11.50 4.65
CA ALA A 338 -16.15 -12.95 4.81
C ALA A 338 -16.34 -13.37 6.29
N GLY A 339 -16.33 -12.42 7.22
CA GLY A 339 -16.59 -12.63 8.64
C GLY A 339 -15.36 -12.72 9.55
N GLY A 340 -14.18 -12.37 9.06
CA GLY A 340 -12.95 -12.26 9.85
C GLY A 340 -13.04 -11.09 10.84
N LYS A 341 -12.81 -11.37 12.12
CA LYS A 341 -12.92 -10.38 13.21
C LYS A 341 -11.72 -10.38 14.15
N THR A 342 -10.85 -11.35 14.03
CA THR A 342 -9.76 -11.57 14.98
C THR A 342 -8.39 -11.62 14.30
N GLY A 343 -7.35 -11.58 15.12
CA GLY A 343 -5.97 -11.71 14.63
C GLY A 343 -5.66 -13.07 13.99
N LEU A 344 -6.51 -14.09 14.16
CA LEU A 344 -6.32 -15.38 13.50
C LEU A 344 -6.42 -15.23 11.97
N THR A 345 -7.34 -14.39 11.47
CA THR A 345 -7.43 -14.05 10.03
C THR A 345 -6.08 -13.55 9.48
N ALA A 346 -5.47 -12.56 10.12
CA ALA A 346 -4.16 -12.03 9.71
C ALA A 346 -3.02 -13.05 9.89
N THR A 347 -3.08 -13.87 10.93
CA THR A 347 -2.11 -14.95 11.17
C THR A 347 -2.12 -15.97 10.03
N VAL A 348 -3.30 -16.37 9.56
CA VAL A 348 -3.44 -17.27 8.39
C VAL A 348 -2.82 -16.65 7.15
N VAL A 349 -3.09 -15.37 6.89
CA VAL A 349 -2.46 -14.65 5.76
C VAL A 349 -0.94 -14.68 5.88
N GLY A 350 -0.41 -14.37 7.06
CA GLY A 350 1.04 -14.38 7.29
C GLY A 350 1.69 -15.73 7.02
N VAL A 351 1.09 -16.83 7.49
CA VAL A 351 1.57 -18.18 7.22
C VAL A 351 1.55 -18.50 5.72
N LEU A 352 0.47 -18.14 5.02
CA LEU A 352 0.37 -18.38 3.57
C LEU A 352 1.44 -17.60 2.79
N PHE A 353 1.73 -16.35 3.14
CA PHE A 353 2.82 -15.61 2.50
C PHE A 353 4.20 -16.22 2.77
N LEU A 354 4.45 -16.75 3.97
CA LEU A 354 5.70 -17.47 4.24
C LEU A 354 5.81 -18.76 3.44
N LEU A 355 4.72 -19.44 3.16
CA LEU A 355 4.71 -20.62 2.25
C LEU A 355 5.01 -20.22 0.80
N MET A 356 4.64 -19.01 0.37
CA MET A 356 4.95 -18.48 -0.96
C MET A 356 6.45 -18.26 -1.20
N LEU A 357 7.29 -18.18 -0.16
CA LEU A 357 8.75 -17.98 -0.27
C LEU A 357 9.41 -18.95 -1.25
N PHE A 358 8.94 -20.20 -1.29
CA PHE A 358 9.51 -21.26 -2.13
C PHE A 358 9.08 -21.15 -3.60
N LEU A 359 8.17 -20.25 -3.93
CA LEU A 359 7.62 -20.06 -5.27
C LEU A 359 8.26 -18.87 -6.02
N SER A 360 9.47 -18.46 -5.60
CA SER A 360 10.18 -17.32 -6.20
C SER A 360 10.38 -17.41 -7.73
N PRO A 361 10.53 -18.59 -8.39
CA PRO A 361 10.62 -18.65 -9.84
C PRO A 361 9.37 -18.15 -10.58
N LEU A 362 8.21 -18.08 -9.90
CA LEU A 362 7.00 -17.51 -10.50
C LEU A 362 7.16 -16.03 -10.87
N SER A 363 8.07 -15.28 -10.21
CA SER A 363 8.35 -13.89 -10.54
C SER A 363 8.89 -13.69 -11.97
N TYR A 364 9.56 -14.69 -12.52
CA TYR A 364 10.11 -14.68 -13.88
C TYR A 364 9.12 -15.15 -14.94
N LEU A 365 8.06 -15.86 -14.52
CA LEU A 365 7.03 -16.40 -15.41
C LEU A 365 5.99 -15.35 -15.82
N VAL A 366 5.89 -14.26 -15.07
CA VAL A 366 4.84 -13.26 -15.26
C VAL A 366 5.35 -12.09 -16.09
N PRO A 367 4.89 -11.93 -17.35
CA PRO A 367 5.29 -10.82 -18.20
C PRO A 367 4.68 -9.49 -17.73
N ALA A 368 5.29 -8.37 -18.12
CA ALA A 368 4.84 -7.03 -17.72
C ALA A 368 3.39 -6.73 -18.14
N TYR A 369 2.93 -7.25 -19.25
CA TYR A 369 1.53 -7.08 -19.72
C TYR A 369 0.51 -7.92 -18.94
N ALA A 370 0.96 -8.86 -18.10
CA ALA A 370 0.09 -9.57 -17.17
C ALA A 370 -0.08 -8.82 -15.84
N THR A 371 0.93 -8.04 -15.43
CA THR A 371 0.86 -7.22 -14.20
C THR A 371 0.24 -5.84 -14.44
N ALA A 372 0.33 -5.31 -15.66
CA ALA A 372 -0.18 -3.98 -16.01
C ALA A 372 -1.69 -3.81 -15.72
N PRO A 373 -2.58 -4.77 -16.02
CA PRO A 373 -4.01 -4.66 -15.67
C PRO A 373 -4.24 -4.47 -14.17
N ALA A 374 -3.48 -5.19 -13.34
CA ALA A 374 -3.57 -5.06 -11.88
C ALA A 374 -3.14 -3.67 -11.42
N LEU A 375 -2.02 -3.14 -11.95
CA LEU A 375 -1.55 -1.78 -11.66
C LEU A 375 -2.56 -0.72 -12.11
N MET A 376 -3.13 -0.87 -13.30
CA MET A 376 -4.17 0.02 -13.80
C MET A 376 -5.40 -0.01 -12.90
N TYR A 377 -5.83 -1.19 -12.48
CA TYR A 377 -6.98 -1.34 -11.60
C TYR A 377 -6.75 -0.69 -10.22
N VAL A 378 -5.58 -0.92 -9.60
CA VAL A 378 -5.20 -0.27 -8.34
C VAL A 378 -5.14 1.25 -8.51
N GLY A 379 -4.59 1.74 -9.64
CA GLY A 379 -4.61 3.15 -9.98
C GLY A 379 -6.04 3.73 -10.04
N LEU A 380 -6.98 3.01 -10.67
CA LEU A 380 -8.40 3.41 -10.73
C LEU A 380 -9.05 3.40 -9.34
N LEU A 381 -8.73 2.42 -8.48
CA LEU A 381 -9.22 2.40 -7.10
C LEU A 381 -8.72 3.63 -6.31
N MET A 382 -7.47 4.02 -6.48
CA MET A 382 -6.93 5.21 -5.82
C MET A 382 -7.57 6.50 -6.31
N LEU A 383 -8.01 6.57 -7.57
CA LEU A 383 -8.78 7.69 -8.10
C LEU A 383 -10.13 7.88 -7.39
N SER A 384 -10.69 6.85 -6.77
CA SER A 384 -11.93 6.97 -5.99
C SER A 384 -11.82 7.97 -4.82
N ASN A 385 -10.60 8.34 -4.40
CA ASN A 385 -10.38 9.40 -3.42
C ASN A 385 -10.91 10.77 -3.87
N VAL A 386 -11.17 10.98 -5.16
CA VAL A 386 -11.87 12.19 -5.66
C VAL A 386 -13.22 12.37 -4.98
N ALA A 387 -13.96 11.28 -4.76
CA ALA A 387 -15.26 11.33 -4.09
C ALA A 387 -15.18 11.71 -2.60
N ARG A 388 -13.98 11.70 -2.02
CA ARG A 388 -13.72 12.09 -0.62
C ARG A 388 -13.22 13.53 -0.48
N LEU A 389 -12.98 14.23 -1.59
CA LEU A 389 -12.63 15.65 -1.56
C LEU A 389 -13.85 16.45 -1.12
N ASP A 390 -13.63 17.31 -0.14
CA ASP A 390 -14.64 18.26 0.33
C ASP A 390 -14.62 19.52 -0.55
N PHE A 391 -15.54 19.60 -1.52
CA PHE A 391 -15.64 20.75 -2.41
C PHE A 391 -16.30 21.98 -1.76
N ASP A 392 -16.92 21.84 -0.59
CA ASP A 392 -17.37 22.97 0.22
C ASP A 392 -16.16 23.73 0.80
N ASP A 393 -15.05 23.03 1.05
CA ASP A 393 -13.74 23.61 1.27
C ASP A 393 -12.97 23.75 -0.06
N PHE A 394 -13.38 24.73 -0.87
CA PHE A 394 -12.86 24.94 -2.22
C PHE A 394 -11.33 25.03 -2.29
N VAL A 395 -10.70 25.79 -1.38
CA VAL A 395 -9.23 25.97 -1.36
C VAL A 395 -8.54 24.64 -1.04
N GLY A 396 -9.06 23.89 -0.08
CA GLY A 396 -8.53 22.56 0.28
C GLY A 396 -8.65 21.57 -0.88
N ALA A 397 -9.83 21.49 -1.51
CA ALA A 397 -10.07 20.60 -2.65
C ALA A 397 -9.19 20.95 -3.87
N MET A 398 -9.10 22.24 -4.23
CA MET A 398 -8.28 22.68 -5.36
C MET A 398 -6.79 22.44 -5.13
N SER A 399 -6.31 22.65 -3.91
CA SER A 399 -4.92 22.36 -3.55
C SER A 399 -4.61 20.86 -3.63
N GLY A 400 -5.56 20.01 -3.24
CA GLY A 400 -5.45 18.56 -3.40
C GLY A 400 -5.42 18.14 -4.88
N LEU A 401 -6.30 18.69 -5.71
CA LEU A 401 -6.29 18.42 -7.15
C LEU A 401 -5.01 18.91 -7.83
N LEU A 402 -4.48 20.08 -7.42
CA LEU A 402 -3.20 20.57 -7.90
C LEU A 402 -2.07 19.60 -7.53
N CYS A 403 -2.04 19.13 -6.28
CA CYS A 403 -1.10 18.09 -5.85
C CYS A 403 -1.19 16.87 -6.78
N ALA A 404 -2.39 16.35 -7.02
CA ALA A 404 -2.61 15.17 -7.87
C ALA A 404 -2.10 15.37 -9.30
N VAL A 405 -2.43 16.49 -9.92
CA VAL A 405 -2.03 16.81 -11.30
C VAL A 405 -0.52 16.93 -11.41
N PHE A 406 0.14 17.61 -10.48
CA PHE A 406 1.59 17.79 -10.55
C PHE A 406 2.39 16.55 -10.21
N ILE A 407 1.87 15.62 -9.41
CA ILE A 407 2.48 14.28 -9.26
C ILE A 407 2.65 13.61 -10.63
N VAL A 408 1.62 13.69 -11.48
CA VAL A 408 1.65 13.04 -12.80
C VAL A 408 2.49 13.83 -13.81
N LEU A 409 2.30 15.15 -13.87
CA LEU A 409 3.01 16.00 -14.85
C LEU A 409 4.52 16.01 -14.65
N THR A 410 4.97 15.91 -13.39
CA THR A 410 6.40 15.91 -13.07
C THR A 410 6.96 14.51 -12.83
N CYS A 411 6.10 13.48 -12.83
CA CYS A 411 6.44 12.12 -12.41
C CYS A 411 7.15 12.08 -11.04
N ASN A 412 6.86 13.04 -10.17
CA ASN A 412 7.50 13.23 -8.87
C ASN A 412 6.45 13.54 -7.81
N ILE A 413 6.30 12.61 -6.85
CA ILE A 413 5.29 12.71 -5.79
C ILE A 413 5.62 13.86 -4.84
N VAL A 414 6.90 14.08 -4.55
CA VAL A 414 7.34 15.16 -3.64
C VAL A 414 7.00 16.53 -4.21
N THR A 415 7.23 16.73 -5.52
CA THR A 415 6.87 17.97 -6.24
C THR A 415 5.38 18.25 -6.13
N GLY A 416 4.55 17.25 -6.37
CA GLY A 416 3.10 17.40 -6.25
C GLY A 416 2.66 17.79 -4.84
N ILE A 417 3.19 17.11 -3.82
CA ILE A 417 2.89 17.43 -2.41
C ILE A 417 3.33 18.86 -2.08
N MET A 418 4.54 19.27 -2.46
CA MET A 418 5.05 20.62 -2.23
C MET A 418 4.14 21.69 -2.86
N LEU A 419 3.76 21.50 -4.13
CA LEU A 419 2.89 22.44 -4.83
C LEU A 419 1.49 22.47 -4.21
N GLY A 420 0.96 21.33 -3.78
CA GLY A 420 -0.31 21.23 -3.07
C GLY A 420 -0.29 22.03 -1.75
N PHE A 421 0.72 21.83 -0.91
CA PHE A 421 0.88 22.59 0.33
C PHE A 421 1.07 24.09 0.09
N SER A 422 1.89 24.44 -0.90
CA SER A 422 2.13 25.85 -1.25
C SER A 422 0.83 26.53 -1.72
N ALA A 423 0.07 25.86 -2.60
CA ALA A 423 -1.21 26.36 -3.09
C ALA A 423 -2.25 26.52 -1.97
N LEU A 424 -2.26 25.56 -1.01
CA LEU A 424 -3.14 25.64 0.15
C LEU A 424 -2.83 26.86 0.99
N VAL A 425 -1.55 27.07 1.36
CA VAL A 425 -1.14 28.20 2.21
C VAL A 425 -1.44 29.53 1.51
N ILE A 426 -1.01 29.67 0.26
CA ILE A 426 -1.25 30.90 -0.53
C ILE A 426 -2.76 31.11 -0.73
N GLY A 427 -3.51 30.08 -1.10
CA GLY A 427 -4.95 30.14 -1.31
C GLY A 427 -5.70 30.60 -0.05
N ARG A 428 -5.38 30.07 1.13
CA ARG A 428 -5.97 30.47 2.42
C ARG A 428 -5.62 31.93 2.78
N ILE A 429 -4.40 32.37 2.47
CA ILE A 429 -3.99 33.75 2.68
C ILE A 429 -4.82 34.69 1.77
N CYS A 430 -4.93 34.37 0.48
CA CYS A 430 -5.67 35.19 -0.49
C CYS A 430 -7.19 35.22 -0.21
N SER A 431 -7.77 34.11 0.24
CA SER A 431 -9.19 34.01 0.60
C SER A 431 -9.51 34.59 1.99
N LYS A 432 -8.50 35.11 2.72
CA LYS A 432 -8.63 35.61 4.10
C LYS A 432 -9.11 34.56 5.11
N GLU A 433 -8.91 33.29 4.82
CA GLU A 433 -9.26 32.16 5.70
C GLU A 433 -8.14 31.78 6.67
N TRP A 434 -7.48 32.75 7.29
CA TRP A 434 -6.32 32.59 8.20
C TRP A 434 -6.58 31.62 9.35
N ARG A 435 -7.84 31.55 9.81
CA ARG A 435 -8.24 30.67 10.91
C ARG A 435 -8.18 29.18 10.57
N LYS A 436 -8.20 28.85 9.27
CA LYS A 436 -8.09 27.47 8.79
C LYS A 436 -6.63 27.06 8.52
N LEU A 437 -5.67 27.99 8.68
CA LEU A 437 -4.24 27.70 8.56
C LEU A 437 -3.68 27.20 9.89
N ASN A 438 -3.20 25.98 9.91
CA ASN A 438 -2.45 25.44 11.04
C ASN A 438 -0.97 25.73 10.88
N VAL A 439 -0.31 26.02 12.00
CA VAL A 439 1.15 26.30 12.04
C VAL A 439 1.94 25.15 11.43
N GLY A 440 1.55 23.89 11.70
CA GLY A 440 2.18 22.72 11.11
C GLY A 440 2.13 22.71 9.59
N THR A 441 0.98 23.04 8.99
CA THR A 441 0.82 23.14 7.53
C THR A 441 1.76 24.17 6.92
N VAL A 442 1.91 25.33 7.55
CA VAL A 442 2.82 26.39 7.09
C VAL A 442 4.27 25.98 7.20
N ILE A 443 4.67 25.36 8.31
CA ILE A 443 6.04 24.85 8.50
C ILE A 443 6.39 23.81 7.44
N ILE A 444 5.50 22.87 7.16
CA ILE A 444 5.71 21.83 6.13
C ILE A 444 5.83 22.47 4.75
N ALA A 445 4.94 23.40 4.40
CA ALA A 445 5.00 24.11 3.13
C ALA A 445 6.33 24.86 2.96
N LEU A 446 6.75 25.62 3.98
CA LEU A 446 8.03 26.35 3.97
C LEU A 446 9.22 25.40 3.87
N ALA A 447 9.24 24.31 4.63
CA ALA A 447 10.32 23.33 4.58
C ALA A 447 10.45 22.74 3.16
N LEU A 448 9.34 22.29 2.55
CA LEU A 448 9.35 21.75 1.20
C LEU A 448 9.79 22.78 0.15
N VAL A 449 9.32 24.03 0.24
CA VAL A 449 9.74 25.10 -0.68
C VAL A 449 11.22 25.41 -0.53
N LEU A 450 11.74 25.47 0.70
CA LEU A 450 13.17 25.71 0.94
C LEU A 450 14.03 24.58 0.38
N PHE A 451 13.60 23.32 0.48
CA PHE A 451 14.30 22.20 -0.15
C PHE A 451 14.38 22.37 -1.67
N TYR A 452 13.28 22.78 -2.31
CA TYR A 452 13.27 23.03 -3.75
C TYR A 452 14.11 24.26 -4.14
N ALA A 453 14.00 25.37 -3.39
CA ALA A 453 14.78 26.59 -3.62
C ALA A 453 16.29 26.36 -3.41
N GLY A 454 16.67 25.44 -2.53
CA GLY A 454 18.06 25.02 -2.31
C GLY A 454 18.64 24.15 -3.42
N GLY A 455 17.87 23.80 -4.46
CA GLY A 455 18.32 22.94 -5.55
C GLY A 455 18.50 21.46 -5.15
N TRP A 456 17.91 21.05 -4.03
CA TRP A 456 18.06 19.69 -3.47
C TRP A 456 17.01 18.70 -3.97
N ALA A 457 16.15 19.10 -4.90
CA ALA A 457 15.04 18.27 -5.39
C ALA A 457 14.93 18.21 -6.92
N ILE A 458 16.04 18.38 -7.61
CA ILE A 458 16.11 18.22 -9.09
C ILE A 458 16.60 16.85 -9.44
#